data_04d1aaa6eec74d53d2cebe50fd863475
#
_entry.id   04d1aaa6eec74d53d2cebe50fd863475
#
_cell.length_a   1.000
_cell.length_b   1.000
_cell.length_c   1.000
_cell.angle_alpha   90.00
_cell.angle_beta   90.00
_cell.angle_gamma   90.00
#
_symmetry.space_group_name_H-M   'P 1'
#
loop_
_entity.id
_entity.type
_entity.pdbx_description
1 polymer ?
#
loop_
_entity_poly.entity_id
_entity_poly.type
_entity_poly.pdbx_seq_one_letter_code
_entity_poly.pdbx_strand_id
1 'polypeptide(L)'
;MNRIKTAVVIGGTSGLGRSIAEALAQAGVQVTVFGRALPESALENIEYQRLNLLTGDFSPVKEEMDADAVIYAAGLGRIAPFEKLTEGELTTLFRTNAEGFAKVLHIFQPRLLEKKDFFFAVIGSIAGLISSPMFAAYGASKAAVTSLCESVNAELAAQDSPNRILNVSPGALKGTRFYGGEDDPEQTRELAEETIRRMLSREKLWIPKYEEIYKGVLERYHADAEKFGVESWNYKMESGRIGEKPRMKIGFLSGTFDLFHIGHLNLLRRAKQYCDYLVVGVHPPGSSHKNKPTFIPLEERMEIIRAIKYVDEVVVTLDEDDEMYDIIPYDFLFVGSDYKGTDRFNRYEAELCPKGVQIIYFPYTQGTSSTQLREALTRK
;
A
#
# COMPACT_ATOMS: atom_id res chain seq x y z
N MET A 1 -28.18 4.04 -7.54
CA MET A 1 -27.17 4.87 -6.89
C MET A 1 -27.71 5.82 -5.80
N ASN A 2 -28.98 6.17 -5.75
CA ASN A 2 -29.55 7.09 -4.72
C ASN A 2 -29.34 6.68 -3.24
N ARG A 3 -28.74 5.52 -2.96
CA ARG A 3 -28.49 4.99 -1.60
C ARG A 3 -27.10 5.33 -1.06
N ILE A 4 -26.18 5.81 -1.89
CA ILE A 4 -24.82 6.19 -1.52
C ILE A 4 -24.65 7.67 -1.87
N LYS A 5 -24.25 8.49 -0.90
CA LYS A 5 -23.86 9.89 -1.08
C LYS A 5 -22.37 10.11 -0.91
N THR A 6 -21.76 9.32 -0.04
CA THR A 6 -20.34 9.39 0.30
C THR A 6 -19.72 7.99 0.23
N ALA A 7 -18.49 7.90 -0.30
CA ALA A 7 -17.77 6.64 -0.39
C ALA A 7 -16.27 6.81 -0.12
N VAL A 8 -15.68 5.79 0.47
CA VAL A 8 -14.22 5.68 0.70
C VAL A 8 -13.64 4.59 -0.19
N VAL A 9 -12.57 4.88 -0.91
CA VAL A 9 -11.86 3.89 -1.73
C VAL A 9 -10.39 3.81 -1.32
N ILE A 10 -10.02 2.74 -0.63
CA ILE A 10 -8.63 2.46 -0.24
C ILE A 10 -7.91 1.80 -1.42
N GLY A 11 -6.86 2.46 -1.95
CA GLY A 11 -6.18 2.01 -3.16
C GLY A 11 -6.87 2.46 -4.46
N GLY A 12 -7.54 3.61 -4.42
CA GLY A 12 -8.30 4.17 -5.54
C GLY A 12 -7.49 5.06 -6.50
N THR A 13 -6.17 5.13 -6.37
CA THR A 13 -5.33 5.99 -7.24
C THR A 13 -4.89 5.32 -8.55
N SER A 14 -5.15 4.02 -8.71
CA SER A 14 -4.79 3.24 -9.90
C SER A 14 -5.68 2.02 -10.09
N GLY A 15 -5.62 1.41 -11.29
CA GLY A 15 -6.29 0.14 -11.61
C GLY A 15 -7.79 0.12 -11.34
N LEU A 16 -8.30 -1.04 -10.92
CA LEU A 16 -9.74 -1.22 -10.65
C LEU A 16 -10.27 -0.28 -9.56
N GLY A 17 -9.47 0.00 -8.53
CA GLY A 17 -9.87 0.94 -7.47
C GLY A 17 -10.14 2.34 -8.02
N ARG A 18 -9.29 2.82 -8.94
CA ARG A 18 -9.49 4.08 -9.64
C ARG A 18 -10.79 4.06 -10.47
N SER A 19 -11.01 3.03 -11.25
CA SER A 19 -12.24 2.92 -12.05
C SER A 19 -13.50 2.87 -11.20
N ILE A 20 -13.46 2.24 -10.02
CA ILE A 20 -14.57 2.25 -9.06
C ILE A 20 -14.80 3.67 -8.51
N ALA A 21 -13.73 4.38 -8.13
CA ALA A 21 -13.83 5.74 -7.63
C ALA A 21 -14.42 6.69 -8.69
N GLU A 22 -13.94 6.59 -9.94
CA GLU A 22 -14.44 7.37 -11.07
C GLU A 22 -15.91 7.07 -11.37
N ALA A 23 -16.32 5.80 -11.36
CA ALA A 23 -17.71 5.41 -11.61
C ALA A 23 -18.67 5.92 -10.51
N LEU A 24 -18.26 5.90 -9.25
CA LEU A 24 -19.01 6.46 -8.14
C LEU A 24 -19.13 7.99 -8.27
N ALA A 25 -18.04 8.69 -8.56
CA ALA A 25 -18.01 10.14 -8.71
C ALA A 25 -18.88 10.61 -9.89
N GLN A 26 -18.82 9.92 -11.04
CA GLN A 26 -19.68 10.17 -12.20
C GLN A 26 -21.18 9.98 -11.88
N ALA A 27 -21.49 9.12 -10.92
CA ALA A 27 -22.84 8.93 -10.43
C ALA A 27 -23.29 9.97 -9.37
N GLY A 28 -22.45 10.99 -9.09
CA GLY A 28 -22.72 12.07 -8.15
C GLY A 28 -22.41 11.73 -6.68
N VAL A 29 -21.63 10.68 -6.42
CA VAL A 29 -21.15 10.33 -5.09
C VAL A 29 -19.89 11.13 -4.76
N GLN A 30 -19.80 11.69 -3.56
CA GLN A 30 -18.56 12.26 -3.04
C GLN A 30 -17.63 11.13 -2.62
N VAL A 31 -16.43 11.07 -3.19
CA VAL A 31 -15.51 9.95 -3.00
C VAL A 31 -14.22 10.43 -2.35
N THR A 32 -13.87 9.87 -1.19
CA THR A 32 -12.53 10.03 -0.62
C THR A 32 -11.67 8.84 -1.03
N VAL A 33 -10.62 9.13 -1.78
CA VAL A 33 -9.67 8.13 -2.29
C VAL A 33 -8.38 8.16 -1.47
N PHE A 34 -8.04 7.03 -0.89
CA PHE A 34 -6.78 6.83 -0.19
C PHE A 34 -5.77 6.10 -1.06
N GLY A 35 -4.56 6.63 -1.12
CA GLY A 35 -3.46 6.01 -1.84
C GLY A 35 -2.10 6.57 -1.45
N ARG A 36 -1.03 5.89 -1.87
CA ARG A 36 0.35 6.30 -1.57
C ARG A 36 0.79 7.50 -2.41
N ALA A 37 0.53 7.45 -3.70
CA ALA A 37 0.80 8.54 -4.63
C ALA A 37 -0.52 9.23 -4.96
N LEU A 38 -0.52 10.56 -4.90
CA LEU A 38 -1.68 11.36 -5.30
C LEU A 38 -1.56 11.69 -6.80
N PRO A 39 -2.66 11.71 -7.56
CA PRO A 39 -2.62 12.14 -8.95
C PRO A 39 -2.30 13.63 -9.05
N GLU A 40 -1.73 14.06 -10.19
CA GLU A 40 -1.40 15.47 -10.44
C GLU A 40 -2.64 16.36 -10.59
N SER A 41 -3.77 15.78 -10.97
CA SER A 41 -5.06 16.49 -11.11
C SER A 41 -6.16 15.77 -10.35
N ALA A 42 -6.94 16.54 -9.62
CA ALA A 42 -8.16 16.04 -8.97
C ALA A 42 -9.30 15.94 -10.00
N LEU A 43 -10.11 14.88 -9.89
CA LEU A 43 -11.36 14.74 -10.62
C LEU A 43 -12.50 15.35 -9.81
N GLU A 44 -13.53 15.81 -10.48
CA GLU A 44 -14.75 16.33 -9.82
C GLU A 44 -15.35 15.23 -8.91
N ASN A 45 -15.81 15.62 -7.73
CA ASN A 45 -16.35 14.75 -6.69
C ASN A 45 -15.37 13.71 -6.11
N ILE A 46 -14.05 13.85 -6.34
CA ILE A 46 -13.03 13.00 -5.73
C ILE A 46 -12.06 13.84 -4.92
N GLU A 47 -11.96 13.53 -3.65
CA GLU A 47 -10.90 14.00 -2.76
C GLU A 47 -9.83 12.92 -2.64
N TYR A 48 -8.54 13.30 -2.74
CA TYR A 48 -7.43 12.37 -2.62
C TYR A 48 -6.65 12.63 -1.34
N GLN A 49 -6.46 11.58 -0.55
CA GLN A 49 -5.70 11.62 0.69
C GLN A 49 -4.58 10.57 0.68
N ARG A 50 -3.45 10.91 1.31
CA ARG A 50 -2.33 9.96 1.44
C ARG A 50 -2.62 8.93 2.53
N LEU A 51 -2.36 7.65 2.22
CA LEU A 51 -2.39 6.56 3.18
C LEU A 51 -1.30 5.54 2.83
N ASN A 52 -0.44 5.26 3.78
CA ASN A 52 0.47 4.14 3.71
C ASN A 52 0.02 3.04 4.69
N LEU A 53 -0.41 1.91 4.12
CA LEU A 53 -0.88 0.76 4.89
C LEU A 53 0.25 0.07 5.68
N LEU A 54 1.52 0.37 5.36
CA LEU A 54 2.68 -0.24 6.02
C LEU A 54 2.99 0.40 7.36
N THR A 55 2.74 1.71 7.53
CA THR A 55 3.03 2.44 8.77
C THR A 55 2.03 2.19 9.88
N GLY A 56 0.84 1.69 9.52
CA GLY A 56 -0.20 1.36 10.48
C GLY A 56 -0.97 2.56 11.04
N ASP A 57 -0.73 3.76 10.53
CA ASP A 57 -1.56 4.93 10.84
C ASP A 57 -2.81 4.95 9.96
N PHE A 58 -3.95 4.67 10.59
CA PHE A 58 -5.27 4.68 9.96
C PHE A 58 -6.14 5.84 10.46
N SER A 59 -5.53 6.85 11.10
CA SER A 59 -6.27 8.02 11.59
C SER A 59 -7.08 8.72 10.50
N PRO A 60 -6.56 8.96 9.27
CA PRO A 60 -7.35 9.57 8.21
C PRO A 60 -8.56 8.74 7.79
N VAL A 61 -8.44 7.40 7.82
CA VAL A 61 -9.58 6.50 7.51
C VAL A 61 -10.65 6.55 8.59
N LYS A 62 -10.27 6.78 9.86
CA LYS A 62 -11.23 6.91 10.97
C LYS A 62 -12.05 8.20 10.89
N GLU A 63 -11.53 9.24 10.25
CA GLU A 63 -12.27 10.49 10.03
C GLU A 63 -13.42 10.29 9.04
N GLU A 64 -13.40 9.26 8.22
CA GLU A 64 -14.41 8.91 7.23
C GLU A 64 -15.48 7.91 7.73
N MET A 65 -15.63 7.76 9.04
CA MET A 65 -16.57 6.79 9.65
C MET A 65 -18.02 6.95 9.20
N ASP A 66 -18.42 8.14 8.77
CA ASP A 66 -19.80 8.44 8.34
C ASP A 66 -20.07 8.11 6.86
N ALA A 67 -19.09 7.58 6.12
CA ALA A 67 -19.28 7.17 4.74
C ALA A 67 -20.41 6.14 4.58
N ASP A 68 -21.14 6.21 3.46
CA ASP A 68 -22.20 5.25 3.13
C ASP A 68 -21.63 3.95 2.53
N ALA A 69 -20.44 4.04 1.91
CA ALA A 69 -19.78 2.89 1.29
C ALA A 69 -18.27 2.91 1.49
N VAL A 70 -17.68 1.71 1.60
CA VAL A 70 -16.23 1.53 1.66
C VAL A 70 -15.80 0.45 0.66
N ILE A 71 -14.78 0.74 -0.13
CA ILE A 71 -14.19 -0.21 -1.06
C ILE A 71 -12.70 -0.36 -0.75
N TYR A 72 -12.27 -1.56 -0.38
CA TYR A 72 -10.87 -1.88 -0.21
C TYR A 72 -10.32 -2.50 -1.49
N ALA A 73 -9.64 -1.70 -2.30
CA ALA A 73 -9.04 -2.09 -3.57
C ALA A 73 -7.50 -2.13 -3.53
N ALA A 74 -6.90 -1.75 -2.39
CA ALA A 74 -5.45 -1.83 -2.24
C ALA A 74 -4.97 -3.29 -2.28
N GLY A 75 -3.91 -3.52 -3.02
CA GLY A 75 -3.31 -4.83 -3.13
C GLY A 75 -2.09 -4.82 -4.01
N LEU A 76 -1.17 -5.72 -3.72
CA LEU A 76 0.04 -5.94 -4.49
C LEU A 76 0.36 -7.43 -4.57
N GLY A 77 1.19 -7.79 -5.52
CA GLY A 77 1.69 -9.15 -5.71
C GLY A 77 2.43 -9.27 -7.03
N ARG A 78 3.26 -10.29 -7.13
CA ARG A 78 3.95 -10.64 -8.37
C ARG A 78 3.97 -12.15 -8.60
N ILE A 79 4.21 -12.56 -9.83
CA ILE A 79 4.43 -13.95 -10.19
C ILE A 79 5.90 -14.26 -9.96
N ALA A 80 6.21 -15.05 -8.94
CA ALA A 80 7.57 -15.48 -8.67
C ALA A 80 7.57 -16.81 -7.90
N PRO A 81 8.57 -17.67 -8.12
CA PRO A 81 8.84 -18.80 -7.23
C PRO A 81 9.03 -18.31 -5.80
N PHE A 82 8.56 -19.10 -4.80
CA PHE A 82 8.55 -18.67 -3.41
C PHE A 82 9.96 -18.32 -2.87
N GLU A 83 10.97 -19.10 -3.27
CA GLU A 83 12.38 -18.89 -2.89
C GLU A 83 12.99 -17.60 -3.48
N LYS A 84 12.31 -16.95 -4.41
CA LYS A 84 12.73 -15.66 -4.99
C LYS A 84 12.08 -14.44 -4.31
N LEU A 85 11.28 -14.66 -3.28
CA LEU A 85 10.68 -13.59 -2.50
C LEU A 85 11.62 -13.21 -1.35
N THR A 86 11.79 -11.91 -1.14
CA THR A 86 12.52 -11.39 0.03
C THR A 86 11.60 -11.28 1.25
N GLU A 87 12.16 -11.25 2.46
CA GLU A 87 11.38 -11.03 3.70
C GLU A 87 10.59 -9.73 3.65
N GLY A 88 11.19 -8.64 3.13
CA GLY A 88 10.53 -7.36 2.95
C GLY A 88 9.33 -7.43 2.00
N GLU A 89 9.44 -8.21 0.90
CA GLU A 89 8.29 -8.45 0.01
C GLU A 89 7.18 -9.21 0.71
N LEU A 90 7.50 -10.24 1.49
CA LEU A 90 6.51 -11.00 2.26
C LEU A 90 5.79 -10.09 3.25
N THR A 91 6.52 -9.31 4.04
CA THR A 91 5.96 -8.35 5.00
C THR A 91 5.06 -7.33 4.32
N THR A 92 5.56 -6.66 3.27
CA THR A 92 4.82 -5.65 2.52
C THR A 92 3.53 -6.21 1.92
N LEU A 93 3.60 -7.44 1.39
CA LEU A 93 2.47 -8.11 0.78
C LEU A 93 1.37 -8.43 1.80
N PHE A 94 1.72 -9.05 2.92
CA PHE A 94 0.74 -9.39 3.96
C PHE A 94 0.18 -8.15 4.66
N ARG A 95 1.02 -7.16 4.97
CA ARG A 95 0.56 -5.88 5.54
C ARG A 95 -0.40 -5.14 4.62
N THR A 96 -0.12 -5.11 3.31
CA THR A 96 -1.01 -4.43 2.37
C THR A 96 -2.29 -5.22 2.11
N ASN A 97 -2.19 -6.51 1.76
CA ASN A 97 -3.33 -7.27 1.26
C ASN A 97 -4.27 -7.76 2.36
N ALA A 98 -3.72 -8.21 3.50
CA ALA A 98 -4.47 -8.87 4.56
C ALA A 98 -4.62 -7.99 5.80
N GLU A 99 -3.52 -7.54 6.42
CA GLU A 99 -3.56 -6.76 7.65
C GLU A 99 -4.25 -5.41 7.46
N GLY A 100 -3.91 -4.68 6.39
CA GLY A 100 -4.54 -3.41 6.06
C GLY A 100 -6.04 -3.54 5.83
N PHE A 101 -6.47 -4.60 5.12
CA PHE A 101 -7.89 -4.91 4.95
C PHE A 101 -8.56 -5.19 6.30
N ALA A 102 -7.95 -6.04 7.14
CA ALA A 102 -8.50 -6.39 8.44
C ALA A 102 -8.68 -5.15 9.34
N LYS A 103 -7.70 -4.24 9.35
CA LYS A 103 -7.77 -2.99 10.12
C LYS A 103 -8.86 -2.05 9.60
N VAL A 104 -8.98 -1.87 8.28
CA VAL A 104 -10.06 -1.06 7.69
C VAL A 104 -11.42 -1.69 7.98
N LEU A 105 -11.56 -3.00 7.82
CA LEU A 105 -12.79 -3.72 8.15
C LEU A 105 -13.17 -3.54 9.62
N HIS A 106 -12.20 -3.63 10.53
CA HIS A 106 -12.41 -3.43 11.97
C HIS A 106 -12.84 -1.97 12.29
N ILE A 107 -12.27 -0.98 11.62
CA ILE A 107 -12.68 0.43 11.77
C ILE A 107 -14.18 0.58 11.44
N PHE A 108 -14.63 0.01 10.34
CA PHE A 108 -16.03 0.14 9.88
C PHE A 108 -16.97 -0.95 10.41
N GLN A 109 -16.51 -1.86 11.29
CA GLN A 109 -17.37 -2.90 11.88
C GLN A 109 -18.61 -2.33 12.60
N PRO A 110 -18.53 -1.22 13.37
CA PRO A 110 -19.74 -0.61 13.96
C PRO A 110 -20.79 -0.26 12.91
N ARG A 111 -20.40 0.29 11.75
CA ARG A 111 -21.29 0.62 10.64
C ARG A 111 -21.92 -0.63 10.01
N LEU A 112 -21.16 -1.71 9.88
CA LEU A 112 -21.68 -3.01 9.41
C LEU A 112 -22.72 -3.61 10.34
N LEU A 113 -22.66 -3.34 11.64
CA LEU A 113 -23.61 -3.82 12.64
C LEU A 113 -24.88 -2.98 12.74
N GLU A 114 -24.88 -1.75 12.22
CA GLU A 114 -26.07 -0.90 12.21
C GLU A 114 -27.21 -1.51 11.39
N LYS A 115 -28.45 -1.15 11.76
CA LYS A 115 -29.66 -1.48 10.97
C LYS A 115 -29.84 -0.57 9.74
N LYS A 116 -29.02 0.48 9.63
CA LYS A 116 -28.97 1.40 8.49
C LYS A 116 -28.14 0.79 7.37
N ASP A 117 -28.49 1.12 6.12
CA ASP A 117 -27.70 0.73 4.96
C ASP A 117 -26.25 1.21 5.05
N PHE A 118 -25.35 0.28 4.94
CA PHE A 118 -23.91 0.50 4.77
C PHE A 118 -23.38 -0.53 3.77
N PHE A 119 -22.47 -0.13 2.89
CA PHE A 119 -22.00 -0.98 1.81
C PHE A 119 -20.49 -1.18 1.92
N PHE A 120 -20.04 -2.43 1.83
CA PHE A 120 -18.63 -2.75 1.91
C PHE A 120 -18.23 -3.74 0.81
N ALA A 121 -17.18 -3.42 0.06
CA ALA A 121 -16.58 -4.33 -0.90
C ALA A 121 -15.06 -4.42 -0.72
N VAL A 122 -14.50 -5.57 -1.02
CA VAL A 122 -13.04 -5.78 -1.09
C VAL A 122 -12.68 -6.46 -2.39
N ILE A 123 -11.55 -6.03 -2.99
CA ILE A 123 -11.00 -6.70 -4.15
C ILE A 123 -10.09 -7.83 -3.67
N GLY A 124 -10.67 -9.02 -3.65
CA GLY A 124 -9.98 -10.28 -3.40
C GLY A 124 -9.19 -10.77 -4.60
N SER A 125 -9.23 -12.07 -4.84
CA SER A 125 -8.67 -12.72 -6.04
C SER A 125 -9.12 -14.17 -6.09
N ILE A 126 -9.24 -14.75 -7.28
CA ILE A 126 -9.37 -16.20 -7.47
C ILE A 126 -8.22 -16.97 -6.81
N ALA A 127 -7.02 -16.37 -6.72
CA ALA A 127 -5.88 -16.93 -6.02
C ALA A 127 -6.07 -17.04 -4.49
N GLY A 128 -7.10 -16.43 -3.94
CA GLY A 128 -7.52 -16.63 -2.54
C GLY A 128 -8.50 -17.79 -2.35
N LEU A 129 -8.99 -18.39 -3.43
CA LEU A 129 -9.91 -19.54 -3.43
C LEU A 129 -9.21 -20.85 -3.82
N ILE A 130 -8.05 -20.74 -4.48
CA ILE A 130 -7.24 -21.88 -4.91
C ILE A 130 -5.76 -21.60 -4.60
N SER A 131 -4.99 -22.64 -4.28
CA SER A 131 -3.53 -22.53 -4.26
C SER A 131 -2.98 -22.51 -5.68
N SER A 132 -1.93 -21.73 -5.91
CA SER A 132 -1.33 -21.62 -7.23
C SER A 132 0.17 -21.36 -7.09
N PRO A 133 1.02 -22.22 -7.68
CA PRO A 133 2.46 -22.02 -7.70
C PRO A 133 2.84 -20.65 -8.24
N MET A 134 3.95 -20.08 -7.76
CA MET A 134 4.44 -18.72 -8.06
C MET A 134 3.53 -17.59 -7.53
N PHE A 135 2.40 -17.93 -6.92
CA PHE A 135 1.53 -17.03 -6.20
C PHE A 135 1.38 -17.42 -4.71
N ALA A 136 2.28 -18.23 -4.16
CA ALA A 136 2.12 -18.80 -2.83
C ALA A 136 1.80 -17.73 -1.76
N ALA A 137 2.66 -16.73 -1.60
CA ALA A 137 2.45 -15.66 -0.62
C ALA A 137 1.25 -14.76 -0.98
N TYR A 138 1.11 -14.41 -2.27
CA TYR A 138 -0.04 -13.62 -2.74
C TYR A 138 -1.36 -14.36 -2.51
N GLY A 139 -1.44 -15.62 -2.91
CA GLY A 139 -2.62 -16.46 -2.69
C GLY A 139 -2.98 -16.58 -1.22
N ALA A 140 -1.99 -16.84 -0.36
CA ALA A 140 -2.18 -16.89 1.09
C ALA A 140 -2.75 -15.58 1.66
N SER A 141 -2.22 -14.42 1.22
CA SER A 141 -2.74 -13.12 1.64
C SER A 141 -4.19 -12.87 1.17
N LYS A 142 -4.55 -13.34 -0.03
CA LYS A 142 -5.93 -13.23 -0.54
C LYS A 142 -6.86 -14.28 0.03
N ALA A 143 -6.36 -15.45 0.44
CA ALA A 143 -7.12 -16.44 1.21
C ALA A 143 -7.51 -15.89 2.61
N ALA A 144 -6.60 -15.14 3.26
CA ALA A 144 -6.92 -14.44 4.49
C ALA A 144 -8.08 -13.43 4.30
N VAL A 145 -8.08 -12.67 3.20
CA VAL A 145 -9.19 -11.76 2.85
C VAL A 145 -10.50 -12.53 2.69
N THR A 146 -10.49 -13.65 1.96
CA THR A 146 -11.68 -14.48 1.76
C THR A 146 -12.23 -15.02 3.07
N SER A 147 -11.38 -15.60 3.90
CA SER A 147 -11.76 -16.16 5.20
C SER A 147 -12.33 -15.08 6.14
N LEU A 148 -11.74 -13.88 6.17
CA LEU A 148 -12.27 -12.74 6.94
C LEU A 148 -13.67 -12.34 6.45
N CYS A 149 -13.88 -12.23 5.14
CA CYS A 149 -15.19 -11.86 4.58
C CYS A 149 -16.26 -12.89 4.92
N GLU A 150 -15.95 -14.17 4.82
CA GLU A 150 -16.89 -15.25 5.12
C GLU A 150 -17.27 -15.26 6.61
N SER A 151 -16.25 -15.19 7.49
CA SER A 151 -16.45 -15.22 8.94
C SER A 151 -17.26 -14.00 9.41
N VAL A 152 -16.87 -12.79 9.01
CA VAL A 152 -17.57 -11.57 9.42
C VAL A 152 -18.97 -11.51 8.82
N ASN A 153 -19.19 -11.96 7.59
CA ASN A 153 -20.54 -12.06 7.02
C ASN A 153 -21.44 -13.02 7.80
N ALA A 154 -20.88 -14.11 8.34
CA ALA A 154 -21.63 -15.04 9.22
C ALA A 154 -21.96 -14.38 10.57
N GLU A 155 -21.02 -13.64 11.16
CA GLU A 155 -21.25 -12.87 12.39
C GLU A 155 -22.31 -11.77 12.21
N LEU A 156 -22.29 -11.06 11.07
CA LEU A 156 -23.32 -10.07 10.73
C LEU A 156 -24.70 -10.70 10.58
N ALA A 157 -24.78 -11.88 9.97
CA ALA A 157 -26.03 -12.60 9.83
C ALA A 157 -26.57 -13.06 11.18
N ALA A 158 -25.70 -13.58 12.07
CA ALA A 158 -26.06 -14.02 13.42
C ALA A 158 -26.58 -12.86 14.30
N GLN A 159 -26.21 -11.63 13.98
CA GLN A 159 -26.65 -10.41 14.68
C GLN A 159 -27.78 -9.67 13.93
N ASP A 160 -28.43 -10.32 12.98
CA ASP A 160 -29.53 -9.76 12.17
C ASP A 160 -29.15 -8.44 11.46
N SER A 161 -27.87 -8.20 11.18
CA SER A 161 -27.46 -7.04 10.39
C SER A 161 -27.94 -7.19 8.93
N PRO A 162 -28.48 -6.13 8.30
CA PRO A 162 -28.79 -6.15 6.88
C PRO A 162 -27.55 -6.03 5.99
N ASN A 163 -26.43 -5.60 6.56
CA ASN A 163 -25.21 -5.27 5.81
C ASN A 163 -24.37 -6.50 5.48
N ARG A 164 -23.69 -6.48 4.36
CA ARG A 164 -22.80 -7.58 3.92
C ARG A 164 -21.54 -7.00 3.28
N ILE A 165 -20.45 -7.77 3.38
CA ILE A 165 -19.19 -7.50 2.71
C ILE A 165 -19.19 -8.29 1.40
N LEU A 166 -19.01 -7.61 0.28
CA LEU A 166 -18.79 -8.23 -1.01
C LEU A 166 -17.29 -8.51 -1.19
N ASN A 167 -16.92 -9.77 -1.34
CA ASN A 167 -15.60 -10.19 -1.84
C ASN A 167 -15.66 -10.34 -3.37
N VAL A 168 -15.01 -9.44 -4.09
CA VAL A 168 -14.84 -9.53 -5.53
C VAL A 168 -13.55 -10.29 -5.80
N SER A 169 -13.63 -11.49 -6.37
CA SER A 169 -12.50 -12.40 -6.59
C SER A 169 -12.17 -12.57 -8.07
N PRO A 170 -11.60 -11.54 -8.73
CA PRO A 170 -11.26 -11.62 -10.15
C PRO A 170 -10.04 -12.50 -10.37
N GLY A 171 -9.88 -12.92 -11.63
CA GLY A 171 -8.60 -13.41 -12.13
C GLY A 171 -7.67 -12.30 -12.58
N ALA A 172 -6.82 -12.59 -13.57
CA ALA A 172 -5.91 -11.60 -14.13
C ALA A 172 -6.69 -10.46 -14.82
N LEU A 173 -6.49 -9.24 -14.38
CA LEU A 173 -7.14 -8.05 -14.93
C LEU A 173 -6.18 -7.29 -15.85
N LYS A 174 -6.51 -7.24 -17.14
CA LYS A 174 -5.87 -6.32 -18.09
C LYS A 174 -6.18 -4.88 -17.71
N GLY A 175 -5.35 -3.94 -18.14
CA GLY A 175 -5.52 -2.52 -17.80
C GLY A 175 -5.18 -2.19 -16.34
N THR A 176 -4.44 -3.06 -15.64
CA THR A 176 -3.92 -2.81 -14.31
C THR A 176 -2.43 -3.04 -14.26
N ARG A 177 -1.73 -2.32 -13.39
CA ARG A 177 -0.29 -2.52 -13.14
C ARG A 177 0.01 -3.94 -12.64
N PHE A 178 -0.94 -4.60 -12.02
CA PHE A 178 -0.80 -6.00 -11.58
C PHE A 178 -0.58 -6.96 -12.75
N TYR A 179 -1.17 -6.69 -13.90
CA TYR A 179 -1.03 -7.51 -15.11
C TYR A 179 0.24 -7.23 -15.92
N GLY A 180 0.95 -6.10 -15.64
CA GLY A 180 2.20 -5.75 -16.32
C GLY A 180 2.08 -4.70 -17.41
N GLY A 181 0.96 -3.99 -17.47
CA GLY A 181 0.75 -2.86 -18.37
C GLY A 181 0.61 -1.55 -17.64
N GLU A 182 0.32 -0.50 -18.37
CA GLU A 182 -0.15 0.78 -17.83
C GLU A 182 -1.58 0.64 -17.32
N ASP A 183 -1.97 1.54 -16.42
CA ASP A 183 -3.34 1.62 -15.94
C ASP A 183 -4.25 2.13 -17.07
N ASP A 184 -5.25 1.34 -17.43
CA ASP A 184 -6.24 1.68 -18.43
C ASP A 184 -7.65 1.53 -17.80
N PRO A 185 -8.24 2.64 -17.33
CA PRO A 185 -9.56 2.63 -16.71
C PRO A 185 -10.67 2.12 -17.62
N GLU A 186 -10.55 2.26 -18.94
CA GLU A 186 -11.56 1.77 -19.89
C GLU A 186 -11.67 0.24 -19.84
N GLN A 187 -10.54 -0.46 -19.71
CA GLN A 187 -10.53 -1.93 -19.63
C GLN A 187 -11.10 -2.48 -18.32
N THR A 188 -11.17 -1.66 -17.27
CA THR A 188 -11.69 -2.05 -15.95
C THR A 188 -13.04 -1.41 -15.62
N ARG A 189 -13.59 -0.56 -16.49
CA ARG A 189 -14.85 0.18 -16.27
C ARG A 189 -16.03 -0.76 -16.03
N GLU A 190 -16.29 -1.69 -16.92
CA GLU A 190 -17.40 -2.65 -16.79
C GLU A 190 -17.32 -3.42 -15.47
N LEU A 191 -16.12 -3.86 -15.10
CA LEU A 191 -15.88 -4.57 -13.85
C LEU A 191 -16.15 -3.67 -12.63
N ALA A 192 -15.80 -2.39 -12.71
CA ALA A 192 -16.05 -1.41 -11.65
C ALA A 192 -17.54 -1.17 -11.45
N GLU A 193 -18.28 -0.93 -12.50
CA GLU A 193 -19.74 -0.72 -12.47
C GLU A 193 -20.46 -1.96 -11.93
N GLU A 194 -20.05 -3.16 -12.37
CA GLU A 194 -20.60 -4.41 -11.88
C GLU A 194 -20.28 -4.65 -10.40
N THR A 195 -19.06 -4.31 -9.95
CA THR A 195 -18.69 -4.36 -8.54
C THR A 195 -19.63 -3.51 -7.69
N ILE A 196 -19.88 -2.28 -8.11
CA ILE A 196 -20.80 -1.36 -7.41
C ILE A 196 -22.21 -1.95 -7.36
N ARG A 197 -22.72 -2.45 -8.50
CA ARG A 197 -24.05 -3.03 -8.59
C ARG A 197 -24.24 -4.21 -7.64
N ARG A 198 -23.27 -5.13 -7.58
CA ARG A 198 -23.32 -6.31 -6.71
C ARG A 198 -23.15 -5.96 -5.23
N MET A 199 -22.32 -4.97 -4.93
CA MET A 199 -22.20 -4.43 -3.57
C MET A 199 -23.55 -3.87 -3.10
N LEU A 200 -24.25 -3.09 -3.94
CA LEU A 200 -25.59 -2.57 -3.65
C LEU A 200 -26.65 -3.68 -3.49
N SER A 201 -26.48 -4.81 -4.17
CA SER A 201 -27.32 -6.00 -4.06
C SER A 201 -26.97 -6.89 -2.86
N ARG A 202 -25.95 -6.51 -2.07
CA ARG A 202 -25.49 -7.24 -0.87
C ARG A 202 -25.03 -8.66 -1.14
N GLU A 203 -24.49 -8.90 -2.35
CA GLU A 203 -23.81 -10.15 -2.65
C GLU A 203 -22.60 -10.31 -1.73
N LYS A 204 -22.25 -11.56 -1.38
CA LYS A 204 -21.13 -11.85 -0.48
C LYS A 204 -19.85 -12.25 -1.21
N LEU A 205 -20.00 -12.89 -2.36
CA LEU A 205 -18.89 -13.32 -3.21
C LEU A 205 -19.28 -13.15 -4.68
N TRP A 206 -18.37 -12.56 -5.43
CA TRP A 206 -18.50 -12.50 -6.90
C TRP A 206 -17.16 -12.87 -7.54
N ILE A 207 -17.23 -13.86 -8.43
CA ILE A 207 -16.11 -14.30 -9.28
C ILE A 207 -16.45 -13.90 -10.71
N PRO A 208 -15.85 -12.83 -11.26
CA PRO A 208 -16.06 -12.47 -12.67
C PRO A 208 -15.71 -13.62 -13.60
N LYS A 209 -16.54 -13.89 -14.62
CA LYS A 209 -16.41 -15.01 -15.56
C LYS A 209 -16.42 -16.38 -14.89
N TYR A 210 -17.22 -16.55 -13.82
CA TYR A 210 -17.29 -17.82 -13.09
C TYR A 210 -17.69 -18.97 -13.98
N GLU A 211 -18.84 -18.86 -14.68
CA GLU A 211 -19.37 -19.96 -15.50
C GLU A 211 -18.48 -20.27 -16.72
N GLU A 212 -17.88 -19.22 -17.33
CA GLU A 212 -17.08 -19.39 -18.53
C GLU A 212 -15.67 -19.94 -18.27
N ILE A 213 -15.10 -19.62 -17.10
CA ILE A 213 -13.67 -19.91 -16.83
C ILE A 213 -13.49 -20.60 -15.48
N TYR A 214 -13.92 -19.94 -14.38
CA TYR A 214 -13.43 -20.30 -13.05
C TYR A 214 -14.14 -21.48 -12.41
N LYS A 215 -15.34 -21.82 -12.84
CA LYS A 215 -16.03 -23.04 -12.42
C LYS A 215 -15.19 -24.28 -12.71
N GLY A 216 -14.76 -24.45 -13.96
CA GLY A 216 -13.91 -25.58 -14.33
C GLY A 216 -12.51 -25.53 -13.71
N VAL A 217 -12.00 -24.35 -13.39
CA VAL A 217 -10.73 -24.17 -12.65
C VAL A 217 -10.88 -24.69 -11.22
N LEU A 218 -11.93 -24.27 -10.53
CA LEU A 218 -12.22 -24.70 -9.16
C LEU A 218 -12.52 -26.19 -9.07
N GLU A 219 -13.30 -26.75 -10.00
CA GLU A 219 -13.60 -28.18 -10.07
C GLU A 219 -12.32 -29.02 -10.21
N ARG A 220 -11.41 -28.64 -11.12
CA ARG A 220 -10.11 -29.32 -11.30
C ARG A 220 -9.23 -29.20 -10.04
N TYR A 221 -9.18 -28.02 -9.43
CA TYR A 221 -8.43 -27.80 -8.21
C TYR A 221 -8.94 -28.66 -7.06
N HIS A 222 -10.26 -28.73 -6.86
CA HIS A 222 -10.85 -29.54 -5.78
C HIS A 222 -10.76 -31.05 -6.05
N ALA A 223 -10.69 -31.46 -7.31
CA ALA A 223 -10.50 -32.85 -7.68
C ALA A 223 -9.08 -33.35 -7.34
N ASP A 224 -8.06 -32.55 -7.64
CA ASP A 224 -6.65 -32.88 -7.36
C ASP A 224 -5.81 -31.57 -7.34
N ALA A 225 -5.59 -31.03 -6.15
CA ALA A 225 -4.88 -29.78 -5.95
C ALA A 225 -3.39 -29.86 -6.33
N GLU A 226 -2.74 -31.03 -6.14
CA GLU A 226 -1.33 -31.20 -6.47
C GLU A 226 -1.13 -31.26 -7.99
N LYS A 227 -1.90 -32.08 -8.67
CA LYS A 227 -1.88 -32.19 -10.14
C LYS A 227 -2.20 -30.82 -10.77
N PHE A 228 -3.23 -30.14 -10.31
CA PHE A 228 -3.58 -28.78 -10.75
C PHE A 228 -2.41 -27.81 -10.54
N GLY A 229 -1.74 -27.91 -9.41
CA GLY A 229 -0.56 -27.10 -9.09
C GLY A 229 0.58 -27.33 -10.09
N VAL A 230 0.92 -28.58 -10.39
CA VAL A 230 1.98 -28.92 -11.36
C VAL A 230 1.61 -28.43 -12.78
N GLU A 231 0.38 -28.63 -13.21
CA GLU A 231 -0.11 -28.12 -14.51
C GLU A 231 -0.03 -26.58 -14.57
N SER A 232 -0.41 -25.90 -13.51
CA SER A 232 -0.33 -24.44 -13.38
C SER A 232 1.11 -23.92 -13.39
N TRP A 233 2.05 -24.63 -12.78
CA TRP A 233 3.47 -24.32 -12.82
C TRP A 233 4.00 -24.39 -14.27
N ASN A 234 3.77 -25.52 -14.95
CA ASN A 234 4.23 -25.73 -16.32
C ASN A 234 3.67 -24.66 -17.28
N TYR A 235 2.37 -24.37 -17.17
CA TYR A 235 1.74 -23.31 -17.97
C TYR A 235 2.38 -21.93 -17.75
N LYS A 236 2.73 -21.58 -16.51
CA LYS A 236 3.37 -20.30 -16.21
C LYS A 236 4.80 -20.23 -16.72
N MET A 237 5.55 -21.33 -16.64
CA MET A 237 6.90 -21.43 -17.21
C MET A 237 6.89 -21.26 -18.73
N GLU A 238 5.99 -21.93 -19.43
CA GLU A 238 5.90 -21.93 -20.90
C GLU A 238 5.32 -20.61 -21.45
N SER A 239 4.42 -19.96 -20.71
CA SER A 239 3.73 -18.75 -21.17
C SER A 239 4.58 -17.47 -21.10
N GLY A 240 5.84 -17.54 -20.64
CA GLY A 240 6.72 -16.37 -20.47
C GLY A 240 6.20 -15.32 -19.49
N ARG A 241 5.17 -15.65 -18.69
CA ARG A 241 4.59 -14.75 -17.68
C ARG A 241 5.48 -14.55 -16.47
N ILE A 242 6.55 -15.31 -16.36
CA ILE A 242 7.60 -15.12 -15.37
C ILE A 242 8.52 -14.01 -15.90
N GLY A 243 8.02 -12.80 -15.95
CA GLY A 243 8.83 -11.64 -16.21
C GLY A 243 9.18 -11.00 -14.88
N GLU A 244 10.38 -10.50 -14.77
CA GLU A 244 10.74 -9.57 -13.70
C GLU A 244 9.87 -8.32 -13.86
N LYS A 245 8.68 -8.33 -13.26
CA LYS A 245 8.03 -7.06 -13.01
C LYS A 245 8.92 -6.32 -12.02
N PRO A 246 9.36 -5.10 -12.34
CA PRO A 246 10.06 -4.31 -11.36
C PRO A 246 9.15 -4.20 -10.14
N ARG A 247 9.62 -4.76 -9.02
CA ARG A 247 9.02 -4.52 -7.72
C ARG A 247 9.09 -3.02 -7.46
N MET A 248 8.03 -2.44 -6.91
CA MET A 248 8.10 -1.06 -6.41
C MET A 248 9.23 -0.99 -5.38
N LYS A 249 10.21 -0.17 -5.68
CA LYS A 249 11.37 0.02 -4.82
C LYS A 249 11.11 1.09 -3.79
N ILE A 250 11.22 0.73 -2.52
CA ILE A 250 11.05 1.65 -1.39
C ILE A 250 12.42 2.15 -0.96
N GLY A 251 12.57 3.46 -0.88
CA GLY A 251 13.73 4.11 -0.31
C GLY A 251 13.42 4.69 1.07
N PHE A 252 14.36 4.61 1.98
CA PHE A 252 14.29 5.23 3.29
C PHE A 252 15.50 6.12 3.53
N LEU A 253 15.29 7.23 4.18
CA LEU A 253 16.34 8.03 4.78
C LEU A 253 15.82 8.73 6.04
N SER A 254 16.69 8.94 7.01
CA SER A 254 16.36 9.64 8.23
C SER A 254 17.17 10.94 8.39
N GLY A 255 16.62 11.87 9.14
CA GLY A 255 17.31 13.10 9.46
C GLY A 255 16.57 13.97 10.47
N THR A 256 17.27 14.93 11.06
CA THR A 256 16.63 15.92 11.93
C THR A 256 15.85 16.95 11.13
N PHE A 257 16.35 17.32 9.95
CA PHE A 257 15.77 18.33 9.02
C PHE A 257 15.47 19.69 9.68
N ASP A 258 16.23 20.00 10.74
CA ASP A 258 16.15 21.31 11.37
C ASP A 258 16.83 22.36 10.48
N LEU A 259 16.24 23.55 10.37
CA LEU A 259 16.70 24.60 9.47
C LEU A 259 16.86 24.07 8.03
N PHE A 260 15.78 23.59 7.45
CA PHE A 260 15.79 22.97 6.12
C PHE A 260 16.50 23.85 5.06
N HIS A 261 17.43 23.26 4.33
CA HIS A 261 18.29 23.97 3.37
C HIS A 261 18.53 23.13 2.10
N ILE A 262 19.24 23.74 1.12
CA ILE A 262 19.49 23.14 -0.20
C ILE A 262 20.19 21.76 -0.10
N GLY A 263 21.01 21.53 0.92
CA GLY A 263 21.65 20.22 1.15
C GLY A 263 20.63 19.12 1.41
N HIS A 264 19.62 19.39 2.25
CA HIS A 264 18.52 18.46 2.50
C HIS A 264 17.70 18.24 1.23
N LEU A 265 17.35 19.29 0.50
CA LEU A 265 16.58 19.17 -0.74
C LEU A 265 17.31 18.32 -1.80
N ASN A 266 18.63 18.51 -1.94
CA ASN A 266 19.44 17.75 -2.88
C ASN A 266 19.52 16.25 -2.50
N LEU A 267 19.61 15.95 -1.20
CA LEU A 267 19.58 14.58 -0.69
C LEU A 267 18.26 13.90 -1.09
N LEU A 268 17.12 14.53 -0.78
CA LEU A 268 15.79 14.01 -1.09
C LEU A 268 15.59 13.81 -2.60
N ARG A 269 16.04 14.78 -3.41
CA ARG A 269 15.96 14.71 -4.88
C ARG A 269 16.78 13.55 -5.45
N ARG A 270 18.00 13.32 -4.92
CA ARG A 270 18.86 12.22 -5.35
C ARG A 270 18.27 10.88 -4.91
N ALA A 271 17.82 10.77 -3.66
CA ALA A 271 17.20 9.55 -3.15
C ALA A 271 16.00 9.12 -4.01
N LYS A 272 15.15 10.05 -4.38
CA LYS A 272 13.97 9.77 -5.24
C LYS A 272 14.31 9.22 -6.63
N GLN A 273 15.53 9.42 -7.13
CA GLN A 273 15.96 8.85 -8.43
C GLN A 273 16.24 7.33 -8.36
N TYR A 274 16.43 6.77 -7.17
CA TYR A 274 16.73 5.35 -6.97
C TYR A 274 15.50 4.51 -6.63
N CYS A 275 14.41 5.15 -6.19
CA CYS A 275 13.25 4.44 -5.68
C CYS A 275 11.94 4.99 -6.24
N ASP A 276 10.93 4.12 -6.28
CA ASP A 276 9.58 4.49 -6.70
C ASP A 276 8.82 5.20 -5.57
N TYR A 277 9.16 4.89 -4.31
CA TYR A 277 8.52 5.44 -3.12
C TYR A 277 9.58 5.79 -2.08
N LEU A 278 9.65 7.09 -1.72
CA LEU A 278 10.62 7.60 -0.76
C LEU A 278 9.93 7.92 0.58
N VAL A 279 10.32 7.20 1.61
CA VAL A 279 9.91 7.44 2.99
C VAL A 279 11.01 8.22 3.70
N VAL A 280 10.64 9.29 4.38
CA VAL A 280 11.58 10.14 5.13
C VAL A 280 11.25 10.10 6.62
N GLY A 281 12.20 9.60 7.40
CA GLY A 281 12.14 9.59 8.86
C GLY A 281 12.63 10.92 9.44
N VAL A 282 11.82 11.58 10.28
CA VAL A 282 12.20 12.80 10.99
C VAL A 282 12.46 12.47 12.44
N HIS A 283 13.68 12.74 12.93
CA HIS A 283 14.06 12.47 14.32
C HIS A 283 13.28 13.34 15.30
N PRO A 284 12.66 12.75 16.34
CA PRO A 284 12.04 13.49 17.42
C PRO A 284 13.10 14.23 18.26
N PRO A 285 12.68 15.20 19.08
CA PRO A 285 13.56 15.83 20.07
C PRO A 285 14.11 14.78 21.05
N GLY A 286 15.40 14.87 21.36
CA GLY A 286 16.04 13.95 22.33
C GLY A 286 16.51 12.62 21.76
N SER A 287 16.45 12.41 20.43
CA SER A 287 17.04 11.24 19.77
C SER A 287 18.53 11.09 20.14
N SER A 288 18.94 9.86 20.49
CA SER A 288 20.23 9.54 21.14
C SER A 288 21.47 9.94 20.32
N HIS A 289 21.33 10.05 19.00
CA HIS A 289 22.47 10.31 18.11
C HIS A 289 22.73 11.79 17.79
N LYS A 290 21.83 12.70 18.18
CA LYS A 290 22.00 14.14 17.92
C LYS A 290 21.53 14.97 19.11
N ASN A 291 22.34 15.03 20.18
CA ASN A 291 22.12 15.88 21.37
C ASN A 291 22.10 17.39 21.07
N LYS A 292 21.75 17.83 19.87
CA LYS A 292 21.66 19.23 19.51
C LYS A 292 20.20 19.67 19.60
N PRO A 293 19.91 20.75 20.35
CA PRO A 293 18.56 21.30 20.40
C PRO A 293 18.09 21.68 19.00
N THR A 294 16.84 21.40 18.67
CA THR A 294 16.21 21.81 17.41
C THR A 294 15.60 23.20 17.57
N PHE A 295 15.69 24.02 16.53
CA PHE A 295 15.05 25.34 16.47
C PHE A 295 13.57 25.22 16.06
N ILE A 296 13.27 24.27 15.18
CA ILE A 296 11.93 24.07 14.61
C ILE A 296 11.29 22.86 15.29
N PRO A 297 10.05 22.98 15.80
CA PRO A 297 9.29 21.86 16.36
C PRO A 297 9.17 20.66 15.39
N LEU A 298 8.98 19.45 15.93
CA LEU A 298 8.92 18.22 15.14
C LEU A 298 7.81 18.30 14.06
N GLU A 299 6.64 18.71 14.47
CA GLU A 299 5.44 18.79 13.62
C GLU A 299 5.66 19.72 12.42
N GLU A 300 6.27 20.89 12.65
CA GLU A 300 6.59 21.85 11.58
C GLU A 300 7.67 21.30 10.64
N ARG A 301 8.69 20.61 11.18
CA ARG A 301 9.71 19.95 10.34
C ARG A 301 9.11 18.87 9.47
N MET A 302 8.21 18.06 10.02
CA MET A 302 7.49 17.04 9.27
C MET A 302 6.62 17.66 8.18
N GLU A 303 5.94 18.76 8.47
CA GLU A 303 5.09 19.43 7.48
C GLU A 303 5.91 20.02 6.32
N ILE A 304 7.06 20.65 6.61
CA ILE A 304 7.99 21.13 5.58
C ILE A 304 8.42 19.95 4.67
N ILE A 305 8.78 18.80 5.25
CA ILE A 305 9.22 17.64 4.47
C ILE A 305 8.06 17.03 3.66
N ARG A 306 6.84 16.99 4.19
CA ARG A 306 5.64 16.54 3.45
C ARG A 306 5.37 17.38 2.20
N ALA A 307 5.66 18.67 2.25
CA ALA A 307 5.48 19.59 1.13
C ALA A 307 6.52 19.40 0.01
N ILE A 308 7.59 18.61 0.23
CA ILE A 308 8.64 18.39 -0.76
C ILE A 308 8.18 17.35 -1.80
N LYS A 309 8.10 17.75 -3.06
CA LYS A 309 7.62 16.90 -4.17
C LYS A 309 8.37 15.59 -4.40
N TYR A 310 9.55 15.41 -3.81
CA TYR A 310 10.34 14.19 -3.91
C TYR A 310 10.01 13.18 -2.83
N VAL A 311 9.23 13.57 -1.82
CA VAL A 311 8.90 12.76 -0.66
C VAL A 311 7.49 12.21 -0.82
N ASP A 312 7.36 10.91 -0.68
CA ASP A 312 6.05 10.24 -0.76
C ASP A 312 5.43 10.08 0.62
N GLU A 313 6.28 9.98 1.66
CA GLU A 313 5.81 9.80 3.03
C GLU A 313 6.79 10.37 4.06
N VAL A 314 6.26 10.86 5.17
CA VAL A 314 7.02 11.34 6.31
C VAL A 314 6.56 10.65 7.57
N VAL A 315 7.52 10.07 8.30
CA VAL A 315 7.27 9.36 9.56
C VAL A 315 8.17 9.91 10.67
N VAL A 316 7.76 9.72 11.92
CA VAL A 316 8.68 9.89 13.05
C VAL A 316 9.58 8.65 13.07
N THR A 317 10.90 8.85 13.01
CA THR A 317 11.84 7.73 13.04
C THR A 317 12.17 7.29 14.46
N LEU A 318 12.50 6.02 14.59
CA LEU A 318 13.16 5.47 15.78
C LEU A 318 14.62 5.98 15.84
N ASP A 319 15.35 5.63 16.89
CA ASP A 319 16.73 6.08 17.05
C ASP A 319 17.67 5.48 15.99
N GLU A 320 17.42 4.25 15.59
CA GLU A 320 18.24 3.51 14.62
C GLU A 320 17.46 3.23 13.32
N ASP A 321 18.15 3.38 12.18
CA ASP A 321 17.54 3.18 10.88
C ASP A 321 17.24 1.70 10.58
N ASP A 322 18.01 0.77 11.17
CA ASP A 322 17.78 -0.68 11.07
C ASP A 322 16.52 -1.12 11.81
N GLU A 323 16.18 -0.49 12.94
CA GLU A 323 14.92 -0.71 13.63
C GLU A 323 13.71 -0.27 12.78
N MET A 324 13.88 0.78 11.97
CA MET A 324 12.84 1.22 11.04
C MET A 324 12.56 0.21 9.93
N TYR A 325 13.52 -0.66 9.60
CA TYR A 325 13.30 -1.72 8.60
C TYR A 325 12.19 -2.69 9.01
N ASP A 326 12.07 -3.01 10.29
CA ASP A 326 11.04 -3.92 10.78
C ASP A 326 9.63 -3.29 10.71
N ILE A 327 9.56 -1.96 10.69
CA ILE A 327 8.32 -1.20 10.54
C ILE A 327 8.02 -0.95 9.06
N ILE A 328 9.01 -0.48 8.31
CA ILE A 328 8.90 -0.13 6.89
C ILE A 328 10.03 -0.86 6.15
N PRO A 329 9.76 -2.06 5.61
CA PRO A 329 10.76 -2.76 4.81
C PRO A 329 11.11 -1.96 3.57
N TYR A 330 12.33 -1.44 3.52
CA TYR A 330 12.84 -0.65 2.40
C TYR A 330 13.92 -1.39 1.61
N ASP A 331 14.11 -1.01 0.35
CA ASP A 331 15.14 -1.57 -0.54
C ASP A 331 16.44 -0.78 -0.49
N PHE A 332 16.32 0.52 -0.24
CA PHE A 332 17.44 1.44 -0.19
C PHE A 332 17.44 2.22 1.11
N LEU A 333 18.59 2.24 1.77
CA LEU A 333 18.88 3.20 2.84
C LEU A 333 19.81 4.28 2.27
N PHE A 334 19.35 5.54 2.29
CA PHE A 334 20.14 6.66 1.78
C PHE A 334 20.76 7.47 2.90
N VAL A 335 22.03 7.78 2.76
CA VAL A 335 22.79 8.49 3.79
C VAL A 335 23.90 9.37 3.18
N GLY A 336 24.42 10.31 3.92
CA GLY A 336 25.62 11.10 3.55
C GLY A 336 26.88 10.24 3.58
N SER A 337 27.82 10.54 2.68
CA SER A 337 29.09 9.80 2.58
C SER A 337 29.99 9.93 3.81
N ASP A 338 29.75 10.91 4.67
CA ASP A 338 30.45 11.11 5.96
C ASP A 338 30.18 10.01 6.99
N TYR A 339 29.12 9.22 6.79
CA TYR A 339 28.79 8.07 7.64
C TYR A 339 29.45 6.76 7.20
N LYS A 340 30.01 6.69 5.98
CA LYS A 340 30.60 5.47 5.44
C LYS A 340 31.81 5.04 6.26
N GLY A 341 31.82 3.75 6.69
CA GLY A 341 32.89 3.18 7.49
C GLY A 341 32.83 3.53 8.98
N THR A 342 31.78 4.19 9.45
CA THR A 342 31.53 4.32 10.90
C THR A 342 31.05 3.00 11.47
N ASP A 343 31.30 2.74 12.77
CA ASP A 343 30.86 1.51 13.44
C ASP A 343 29.37 1.25 13.28
N ARG A 344 28.56 2.33 13.37
CA ARG A 344 27.11 2.27 13.18
C ARG A 344 26.74 1.76 11.79
N PHE A 345 27.31 2.33 10.72
CA PHE A 345 26.97 1.93 9.36
C PHE A 345 27.61 0.61 8.94
N ASN A 346 28.76 0.23 9.52
CA ASN A 346 29.30 -1.12 9.36
C ASN A 346 28.33 -2.18 9.96
N ARG A 347 27.69 -1.88 11.11
CA ARG A 347 26.63 -2.72 11.67
C ARG A 347 25.41 -2.79 10.72
N TYR A 348 24.92 -1.66 10.22
CA TYR A 348 23.80 -1.64 9.27
C TYR A 348 24.11 -2.43 8.00
N GLU A 349 25.31 -2.32 7.45
CA GLU A 349 25.71 -3.13 6.31
C GLU A 349 25.66 -4.62 6.63
N ALA A 350 26.13 -5.03 7.81
CA ALA A 350 26.11 -6.42 8.23
C ALA A 350 24.70 -6.98 8.45
N GLU A 351 23.76 -6.16 8.94
CA GLU A 351 22.41 -6.58 9.29
C GLU A 351 21.39 -6.43 8.13
N LEU A 352 21.49 -5.36 7.35
CA LEU A 352 20.52 -5.03 6.32
C LEU A 352 20.87 -5.58 4.93
N CYS A 353 22.16 -5.63 4.56
CA CYS A 353 22.54 -6.15 3.24
C CYS A 353 22.14 -7.62 3.01
N PRO A 354 22.25 -8.54 3.99
CA PRO A 354 21.74 -9.90 3.85
C PRO A 354 20.22 -9.97 3.64
N LYS A 355 19.46 -8.98 4.13
CA LYS A 355 18.01 -8.83 3.92
C LYS A 355 17.67 -8.26 2.54
N GLY A 356 18.68 -7.91 1.71
CA GLY A 356 18.51 -7.37 0.36
C GLY A 356 18.47 -5.84 0.28
N VAL A 357 18.76 -5.13 1.37
CA VAL A 357 18.84 -3.66 1.39
C VAL A 357 20.19 -3.20 0.78
N GLN A 358 20.15 -2.16 -0.04
CA GLN A 358 21.33 -1.47 -0.54
C GLN A 358 21.52 -0.14 0.20
N ILE A 359 22.65 0.07 0.82
CA ILE A 359 23.00 1.34 1.46
C ILE A 359 23.71 2.23 0.44
N ILE A 360 23.10 3.38 0.13
CA ILE A 360 23.60 4.34 -0.88
C ILE A 360 24.15 5.57 -0.19
N TYR A 361 25.45 5.78 -0.33
CA TYR A 361 26.16 6.92 0.24
C TYR A 361 26.26 8.07 -0.75
N PHE A 362 25.59 9.21 -0.44
CA PHE A 362 25.61 10.38 -1.30
C PHE A 362 26.75 11.34 -0.92
N PRO A 363 27.46 11.91 -1.90
CA PRO A 363 28.48 12.89 -1.62
C PRO A 363 27.88 14.16 -1.00
N TYR A 364 28.63 14.77 -0.10
CA TYR A 364 28.23 16.01 0.57
C TYR A 364 27.91 17.11 -0.43
N THR A 365 26.82 17.84 -0.21
CA THR A 365 26.45 18.99 -1.05
C THR A 365 27.19 20.23 -0.55
N GLN A 366 28.04 20.82 -1.39
CA GLN A 366 28.67 22.12 -1.09
C GLN A 366 27.57 23.21 -1.10
N GLY A 367 27.56 24.07 -0.10
CA GLY A 367 26.59 25.16 0.04
C GLY A 367 26.20 25.41 1.50
N THR A 368 25.03 26.00 1.70
CA THR A 368 24.47 26.26 3.04
C THR A 368 24.32 24.98 3.84
N SER A 369 24.81 24.96 5.05
CA SER A 369 24.68 23.83 5.99
C SER A 369 23.92 24.25 7.26
N SER A 370 23.32 23.27 7.95
CA SER A 370 22.68 23.52 9.24
C SER A 370 23.64 24.12 10.27
N THR A 371 24.93 23.77 10.21
CA THR A 371 25.96 24.32 11.09
C THR A 371 26.16 25.83 10.84
N GLN A 372 26.32 26.23 9.57
CA GLN A 372 26.44 27.64 9.22
C GLN A 372 25.22 28.47 9.62
N LEU A 373 24.01 27.92 9.42
CA LEU A 373 22.77 28.59 9.81
C LEU A 373 22.68 28.72 11.34
N ARG A 374 23.05 27.70 12.09
CA ARG A 374 23.09 27.73 13.57
C ARG A 374 24.07 28.77 14.08
N GLU A 375 25.28 28.80 13.52
CA GLU A 375 26.28 29.81 13.88
C GLU A 375 25.78 31.24 13.62
N ALA A 376 25.10 31.45 12.48
CA ALA A 376 24.51 32.75 12.15
C ALA A 376 23.41 33.17 13.12
N LEU A 377 22.56 32.23 13.57
CA LEU A 377 21.47 32.48 14.53
C LEU A 377 21.96 32.67 15.98
N THR A 378 23.12 32.10 16.33
CA THR A 378 23.66 32.18 17.67
C THR A 378 24.69 33.31 17.85
N ARG A 379 25.14 33.96 16.77
CA ARG A 379 25.95 35.17 16.84
C ARG A 379 25.04 36.33 17.27
N LYS A 380 25.06 36.62 18.61
CA LYS A 380 24.60 37.89 19.15
C LYS A 380 25.71 38.90 19.13
#